data_d5dbb0ed5f34d70507d817a7ccff1658
#
_entry.id   d5dbb0ed5f34d70507d817a7ccff1658
#
_cell.length_a   1.000
_cell.length_b   1.000
_cell.length_c   1.000
_cell.angle_alpha   90.00
_cell.angle_beta   90.00
_cell.angle_gamma   90.00
#
_symmetry.space_group_name_H-M   'P 1'
#
loop_
_entity.id
_entity.type
_entity.pdbx_description
1 polymer ?
#
loop_
_entity_poly.entity_id
_entity_poly.type
_entity_poly.pdbx_seq_one_letter_code
_entity_poly.pdbx_strand_id
1 'polypeptide(L)'
;ALLFCLVLLVACVSGDSNVEQLAPGVVYHKIHLLEGPWWIHVIEVDLPEAWAAGVRLRTAMGHSERGGVQKTSSLAAGALAGINGDYLYTSKTSHTAGLQIAAGSLIRTPQRQSAFAISGAGKPLIAVYQMELGVLTAGGEDLRAQGFNREPSSKELVVYNHYAQVWHDSVHAARGFLLQGLHGESTINDTVITRVQQVRRRAWPLFLEPGQWLLAAGAEYDASSSIAPGDTVRLYCRLPPAHDKMVEAVGGGPRILRDGAISIEVEKERLSRTFADERHPRTAIGYSQNGQVLFLIAVDGRQPGHSVGMSLQELAEFMRMRLADFSFAKENAYQGLNLDGGGSTTMVVGDQVVNSPSDPTGERPVANAL
;
A
#
# COMPACT_ATOMS: atom_id res chain seq x y z
N ALA A 1 38.94 -16.00 47.05
CA ALA A 1 38.53 -15.14 45.95
C ALA A 1 38.29 -16.03 44.74
N LEU A 2 37.01 -16.37 44.46
CA LEU A 2 36.62 -17.09 43.26
C LEU A 2 36.36 -16.05 42.17
N LEU A 3 37.15 -16.09 41.11
CA LEU A 3 36.98 -15.29 39.92
C LEU A 3 35.92 -15.97 39.03
N PHE A 4 34.71 -15.41 38.94
CA PHE A 4 33.70 -15.84 37.98
C PHE A 4 34.05 -15.22 36.63
N CYS A 5 34.60 -16.02 35.72
CA CYS A 5 34.69 -15.66 34.31
C CYS A 5 33.32 -15.73 33.69
N LEU A 6 32.72 -14.57 33.44
CA LEU A 6 31.50 -14.42 32.61
C LEU A 6 31.93 -14.62 31.14
N VAL A 7 31.74 -15.83 30.60
CA VAL A 7 31.87 -16.07 29.17
C VAL A 7 30.64 -15.50 28.49
N LEU A 8 30.75 -14.30 27.92
CA LEU A 8 29.81 -13.78 26.97
C LEU A 8 29.85 -14.66 25.71
N LEU A 9 28.92 -15.60 25.60
CA LEU A 9 28.64 -16.27 24.32
C LEU A 9 28.04 -15.19 23.38
N VAL A 10 28.91 -14.58 22.58
CA VAL A 10 28.47 -13.90 21.35
C VAL A 10 27.97 -15.02 20.43
N ALA A 11 26.68 -15.19 20.32
CA ALA A 11 26.09 -16.06 19.32
C ALA A 11 26.49 -15.49 17.95
N CYS A 12 27.48 -16.11 17.32
CA CYS A 12 27.78 -15.88 15.91
C CYS A 12 26.48 -16.19 15.14
N VAL A 13 25.91 -15.20 14.53
CA VAL A 13 24.80 -15.38 13.56
C VAL A 13 25.35 -16.23 12.41
N SER A 14 25.02 -17.51 12.41
CA SER A 14 25.41 -18.43 11.33
C SER A 14 24.47 -18.21 10.15
N GLY A 15 24.79 -17.27 9.28
CA GLY A 15 24.05 -17.01 8.08
C GLY A 15 24.96 -16.46 6.98
N ASP A 16 24.71 -16.88 5.75
CA ASP A 16 25.35 -16.32 4.57
C ASP A 16 24.49 -15.16 4.05
N SER A 17 25.11 -14.05 3.68
CA SER A 17 24.43 -12.94 3.03
C SER A 17 25.17 -12.54 1.75
N ASN A 18 24.40 -12.31 0.69
CA ASN A 18 24.88 -11.69 -0.53
C ASN A 18 24.23 -10.31 -0.67
N VAL A 19 25.01 -9.32 -1.08
CA VAL A 19 24.58 -7.92 -1.15
C VAL A 19 24.85 -7.39 -2.54
N GLU A 20 23.85 -6.70 -3.13
CA GLU A 20 23.95 -6.08 -4.45
C GLU A 20 23.42 -4.65 -4.37
N GLN A 21 24.22 -3.67 -4.80
CA GLN A 21 23.76 -2.29 -4.92
C GLN A 21 23.04 -2.09 -6.26
N LEU A 22 21.76 -1.71 -6.20
CA LEU A 22 20.91 -1.55 -7.39
C LEU A 22 20.96 -0.12 -7.93
N ALA A 23 21.05 0.87 -7.03
CA ALA A 23 21.16 2.28 -7.34
C ALA A 23 21.70 3.02 -6.11
N PRO A 24 22.07 4.32 -6.19
CA PRO A 24 22.36 5.11 -5.00
C PRO A 24 21.20 5.04 -3.99
N GLY A 25 21.52 4.64 -2.76
CA GLY A 25 20.53 4.47 -1.69
C GLY A 25 19.62 3.26 -1.83
N VAL A 26 19.83 2.34 -2.79
CA VAL A 26 19.01 1.12 -2.96
C VAL A 26 19.90 -0.11 -3.01
N VAL A 27 19.73 -1.01 -2.05
CA VAL A 27 20.52 -2.22 -1.87
C VAL A 27 19.61 -3.44 -1.75
N TYR A 28 19.96 -4.52 -2.45
CA TYR A 28 19.32 -5.81 -2.31
C TYR A 28 20.19 -6.73 -1.45
N HIS A 29 19.56 -7.41 -0.49
CA HIS A 29 20.17 -8.42 0.37
C HIS A 29 19.49 -9.76 0.18
N LYS A 30 20.28 -10.81 -0.04
CA LYS A 30 19.84 -12.21 0.01
C LYS A 30 20.46 -12.86 1.23
N ILE A 31 19.64 -13.29 2.18
CA ILE A 31 20.03 -13.74 3.50
C ILE A 31 19.57 -15.19 3.68
N HIS A 32 20.47 -16.06 4.14
CA HIS A 32 20.15 -17.43 4.50
C HIS A 32 20.42 -17.64 5.99
N LEU A 33 19.40 -17.96 6.77
CA LEU A 33 19.49 -18.27 8.19
C LEU A 33 19.19 -19.75 8.43
N LEU A 34 20.17 -20.45 9.04
CA LEU A 34 20.11 -21.90 9.21
C LEU A 34 19.11 -22.34 10.28
N GLU A 35 18.86 -21.52 11.29
CA GLU A 35 17.98 -21.85 12.40
C GLU A 35 16.50 -22.02 11.99
N GLY A 36 16.08 -21.53 10.81
CA GLY A 36 14.73 -21.67 10.27
C GLY A 36 14.42 -23.02 9.64
N PRO A 37 15.08 -23.49 8.54
CA PRO A 37 15.89 -22.66 7.62
C PRO A 37 15.04 -21.58 6.93
N TRP A 38 15.61 -20.40 6.77
CA TRP A 38 14.93 -19.26 6.13
C TRP A 38 15.77 -18.65 5.02
N TRP A 39 15.18 -18.49 3.85
CA TRP A 39 15.66 -17.59 2.83
C TRP A 39 14.88 -16.28 2.92
N ILE A 40 15.59 -15.17 3.11
CA ILE A 40 15.03 -13.84 3.30
C ILE A 40 15.63 -12.91 2.26
N HIS A 41 14.77 -12.17 1.60
CA HIS A 41 15.15 -11.19 0.58
C HIS A 41 14.71 -9.81 1.07
N VAL A 42 15.64 -8.85 1.07
CA VAL A 42 15.40 -7.50 1.57
C VAL A 42 15.86 -6.49 0.52
N ILE A 43 14.99 -5.57 0.17
CA ILE A 43 15.37 -4.34 -0.51
C ILE A 43 15.40 -3.25 0.55
N GLU A 44 16.59 -2.73 0.80
CA GLU A 44 16.85 -1.62 1.70
C GLU A 44 16.95 -0.34 0.88
N VAL A 45 16.22 0.69 1.31
CA VAL A 45 16.20 2.00 0.65
C VAL A 45 16.55 3.08 1.64
N ASP A 46 17.70 3.72 1.48
CA ASP A 46 18.00 5.00 2.10
C ASP A 46 17.19 6.07 1.36
N LEU A 47 16.09 6.50 1.98
CA LEU A 47 15.13 7.38 1.33
C LEU A 47 15.73 8.75 0.95
N PRO A 48 16.52 9.44 1.80
CA PRO A 48 17.22 10.66 1.41
C PRO A 48 18.13 10.50 0.19
N GLU A 49 19.00 9.47 0.18
CA GLU A 49 19.93 9.23 -0.91
C GLU A 49 19.20 8.84 -2.19
N ALA A 50 18.27 7.88 -2.10
CA ALA A 50 17.47 7.42 -3.23
C ALA A 50 16.64 8.57 -3.85
N TRP A 51 16.00 9.40 -3.03
CA TRP A 51 15.24 10.58 -3.51
C TRP A 51 16.14 11.61 -4.19
N ALA A 52 17.34 11.86 -3.64
CA ALA A 52 18.33 12.75 -4.26
C ALA A 52 18.80 12.21 -5.62
N ALA A 53 18.92 10.89 -5.75
CA ALA A 53 19.26 10.22 -7.01
C ALA A 53 18.09 10.09 -8.01
N GLY A 54 16.89 10.59 -7.67
CA GLY A 54 15.72 10.52 -8.52
C GLY A 54 14.95 9.19 -8.44
N VAL A 55 15.35 8.26 -7.57
CA VAL A 55 14.61 7.01 -7.34
C VAL A 55 13.33 7.32 -6.56
N ARG A 56 12.23 6.68 -6.93
CA ARG A 56 10.92 6.89 -6.31
C ARG A 56 10.23 5.56 -6.07
N LEU A 57 9.52 5.48 -4.96
CA LEU A 57 8.58 4.41 -4.70
C LEU A 57 7.33 4.61 -5.57
N ARG A 58 6.79 3.53 -6.11
CA ARG A 58 5.57 3.51 -6.91
C ARG A 58 4.70 2.32 -6.55
N THR A 59 3.41 2.53 -6.55
CA THR A 59 2.43 1.42 -6.53
C THR A 59 1.97 1.13 -7.95
N ALA A 60 1.93 -0.16 -8.29
CA ALA A 60 1.40 -0.64 -9.56
C ALA A 60 0.12 -1.45 -9.31
N MET A 61 -0.87 -1.32 -10.20
CA MET A 61 -2.15 -2.02 -10.13
C MET A 61 -2.24 -3.05 -11.25
N GLY A 62 -2.71 -4.24 -10.93
CA GLY A 62 -3.04 -5.25 -11.93
C GLY A 62 -4.08 -4.72 -12.92
N HIS A 63 -3.78 -4.82 -14.20
CA HIS A 63 -4.62 -4.32 -15.29
C HIS A 63 -5.27 -5.47 -16.03
N SER A 64 -6.58 -5.49 -16.03
CA SER A 64 -7.40 -6.03 -17.11
C SER A 64 -8.49 -4.99 -17.40
N GLU A 65 -9.22 -5.14 -18.48
CA GLU A 65 -10.29 -4.22 -18.87
C GLU A 65 -11.38 -4.02 -17.78
N ARG A 66 -11.35 -4.80 -16.67
CA ARG A 66 -12.35 -4.76 -15.58
C ARG A 66 -11.77 -5.01 -14.18
N GLY A 67 -10.63 -4.40 -13.87
CA GLY A 67 -9.89 -4.76 -12.67
C GLY A 67 -9.18 -6.10 -12.88
N GLY A 68 -8.06 -6.33 -12.28
CA GLY A 68 -7.37 -7.54 -12.60
C GLY A 68 -6.23 -7.84 -11.65
N VAL A 69 -5.66 -8.99 -11.95
CA VAL A 69 -4.45 -9.46 -11.30
C VAL A 69 -3.38 -9.66 -12.35
N GLN A 70 -2.16 -9.33 -11.98
CA GLN A 70 -0.97 -9.59 -12.80
C GLN A 70 0.14 -10.14 -11.91
N LYS A 71 1.11 -10.83 -12.52
CA LYS A 71 2.30 -11.26 -11.80
C LYS A 71 3.08 -10.05 -11.30
N THR A 72 3.69 -10.16 -10.12
CA THR A 72 4.54 -9.10 -9.56
C THR A 72 5.66 -8.72 -10.53
N SER A 73 6.26 -9.69 -11.22
CA SER A 73 7.27 -9.44 -12.25
C SER A 73 6.77 -8.58 -13.41
N SER A 74 5.50 -8.73 -13.79
CA SER A 74 4.88 -7.88 -14.83
C SER A 74 4.58 -6.47 -14.31
N LEU A 75 4.16 -6.35 -13.04
CA LEU A 75 3.88 -5.06 -12.40
C LEU A 75 5.14 -4.25 -12.12
N ALA A 76 6.25 -4.93 -11.83
CA ALA A 76 7.56 -4.33 -11.58
C ALA A 76 8.40 -4.13 -12.85
N ALA A 77 7.86 -4.43 -14.03
CA ALA A 77 8.63 -4.32 -15.29
C ALA A 77 9.21 -2.92 -15.47
N GLY A 78 10.53 -2.86 -15.67
CA GLY A 78 11.27 -1.60 -15.79
C GLY A 78 11.56 -0.87 -14.48
N ALA A 79 11.18 -1.42 -13.32
CA ALA A 79 11.58 -0.91 -12.01
C ALA A 79 12.94 -1.48 -11.60
N LEU A 80 13.62 -0.82 -10.65
CA LEU A 80 14.85 -1.35 -10.03
C LEU A 80 14.54 -2.63 -9.25
N ALA A 81 13.42 -2.63 -8.54
CA ALA A 81 12.94 -3.76 -7.76
C ALA A 81 11.44 -3.61 -7.46
N GLY A 82 10.80 -4.68 -7.03
CA GLY A 82 9.40 -4.65 -6.59
C GLY A 82 9.02 -5.85 -5.73
N ILE A 83 7.96 -5.68 -4.95
CA ILE A 83 7.32 -6.73 -4.17
C ILE A 83 5.81 -6.73 -4.41
N ASN A 84 5.15 -7.88 -4.20
CA ASN A 84 3.70 -7.91 -4.12
C ASN A 84 3.18 -7.05 -2.97
N GLY A 85 1.98 -6.53 -3.13
CA GLY A 85 1.38 -5.61 -2.19
C GLY A 85 0.29 -6.22 -1.30
N ASP A 86 -0.91 -5.64 -1.40
CA ASP A 86 -2.08 -5.91 -0.56
C ASP A 86 -2.79 -7.23 -0.92
N TYR A 87 -3.63 -7.68 0.00
CA TYR A 87 -4.51 -8.84 -0.20
C TYR A 87 -5.44 -8.65 -1.41
N LEU A 88 -5.68 -9.76 -2.10
CA LEU A 88 -6.65 -9.81 -3.17
C LEU A 88 -8.06 -10.00 -2.61
N TYR A 89 -8.96 -9.09 -2.92
CA TYR A 89 -10.38 -9.29 -2.73
C TYR A 89 -10.99 -9.90 -4.00
N THR A 90 -11.42 -11.16 -3.91
CA THR A 90 -12.07 -11.87 -5.02
C THR A 90 -13.57 -11.60 -5.01
N SER A 91 -14.02 -10.81 -5.95
CA SER A 91 -15.43 -10.61 -6.26
C SER A 91 -15.63 -10.79 -7.76
N LYS A 92 -16.72 -10.30 -8.35
CA LYS A 92 -16.89 -10.24 -9.80
C LYS A 92 -15.77 -9.48 -10.52
N THR A 93 -15.11 -8.58 -9.78
CA THR A 93 -13.92 -7.85 -10.20
C THR A 93 -12.85 -8.00 -9.13
N SER A 94 -11.69 -8.57 -9.48
CA SER A 94 -10.56 -8.72 -8.56
C SER A 94 -9.89 -7.35 -8.32
N HIS A 95 -9.68 -7.00 -7.05
CA HIS A 95 -9.05 -5.75 -6.65
C HIS A 95 -8.35 -5.86 -5.30
N THR A 96 -7.58 -4.86 -4.91
CA THR A 96 -6.96 -4.77 -3.59
C THR A 96 -8.00 -4.67 -2.47
N ALA A 97 -7.71 -5.26 -1.33
CA ALA A 97 -8.62 -5.24 -0.19
C ALA A 97 -8.64 -3.87 0.50
N GLY A 98 -7.50 -3.21 0.66
CA GLY A 98 -7.31 -2.00 1.44
C GLY A 98 -6.98 -0.74 0.63
N LEU A 99 -6.37 0.22 1.33
CA LEU A 99 -5.98 1.51 0.76
C LEU A 99 -5.01 1.35 -0.41
N GLN A 100 -5.29 2.03 -1.52
CA GLN A 100 -4.33 2.20 -2.60
C GLN A 100 -4.33 3.63 -3.10
N ILE A 101 -3.12 4.22 -3.17
CA ILE A 101 -2.84 5.51 -3.77
C ILE A 101 -1.73 5.30 -4.80
N ALA A 102 -1.88 5.86 -5.98
CA ALA A 102 -0.83 5.90 -6.99
C ALA A 102 -0.69 7.31 -7.55
N ALA A 103 0.54 7.82 -7.61
CA ALA A 103 0.86 9.17 -8.08
C ALA A 103 -0.05 10.27 -7.47
N GLY A 104 -0.37 10.15 -6.16
CA GLY A 104 -1.22 11.08 -5.44
C GLY A 104 -2.72 10.95 -5.70
N SER A 105 -3.15 9.99 -6.52
CA SER A 105 -4.55 9.72 -6.79
C SER A 105 -5.06 8.54 -5.97
N LEU A 106 -6.20 8.71 -5.29
CA LEU A 106 -6.86 7.63 -4.60
C LEU A 106 -7.40 6.61 -5.62
N ILE A 107 -7.08 5.34 -5.43
CA ILE A 107 -7.60 4.22 -6.22
C ILE A 107 -8.63 3.46 -5.41
N ARG A 108 -8.27 3.08 -4.17
CA ARG A 108 -9.13 2.36 -3.23
C ARG A 108 -9.11 3.03 -1.87
N THR A 109 -10.26 3.01 -1.20
CA THR A 109 -10.45 3.58 0.13
C THR A 109 -9.75 2.78 1.21
N PRO A 110 -9.32 3.43 2.31
CA PRO A 110 -8.83 2.71 3.47
C PRO A 110 -9.92 1.79 4.03
N GLN A 111 -9.45 0.70 4.61
CA GLN A 111 -10.26 -0.25 5.35
C GLN A 111 -9.88 -0.22 6.84
N ARG A 112 -10.23 -1.27 7.58
CA ARG A 112 -9.91 -1.36 9.01
C ARG A 112 -8.48 -1.78 9.28
N GLN A 113 -7.84 -2.39 8.29
CA GLN A 113 -6.45 -2.83 8.37
C GLN A 113 -5.51 -1.64 8.22
N SER A 114 -4.30 -1.83 8.71
CA SER A 114 -3.20 -0.91 8.51
C SER A 114 -2.78 -0.86 7.04
N ALA A 115 -2.31 0.28 6.61
CA ALA A 115 -1.71 0.47 5.30
C ALA A 115 -0.38 1.22 5.43
N PHE A 116 0.51 1.01 4.49
CA PHE A 116 1.71 1.81 4.29
C PHE A 116 1.39 2.93 3.31
N ALA A 117 1.85 4.14 3.61
CA ALA A 117 1.84 5.26 2.68
C ALA A 117 3.15 6.04 2.75
N ILE A 118 3.50 6.73 1.67
CA ILE A 118 4.67 7.61 1.63
C ILE A 118 4.29 8.95 1.00
N SER A 119 4.83 10.03 1.57
CA SER A 119 4.63 11.38 1.03
C SER A 119 5.57 11.68 -0.14
N GLY A 120 5.28 12.73 -0.90
CA GLY A 120 6.16 13.21 -1.97
C GLY A 120 7.56 13.59 -1.50
N ALA A 121 7.70 13.93 -0.21
CA ALA A 121 8.98 14.22 0.44
C ALA A 121 9.72 12.95 0.94
N GLY A 122 9.19 11.75 0.67
CA GLY A 122 9.82 10.49 1.09
C GLY A 122 9.57 10.13 2.57
N LYS A 123 8.55 10.72 3.23
CA LYS A 123 8.23 10.37 4.62
C LYS A 123 7.26 9.18 4.66
N PRO A 124 7.67 8.02 5.20
CA PRO A 124 6.83 6.84 5.33
C PRO A 124 5.89 6.95 6.53
N LEU A 125 4.71 6.30 6.44
CA LEU A 125 3.75 6.18 7.53
C LEU A 125 2.98 4.87 7.43
N ILE A 126 3.00 4.06 8.48
CA ILE A 126 2.13 2.89 8.66
C ILE A 126 1.04 3.25 9.67
N ALA A 127 -0.22 3.22 9.24
CA ALA A 127 -1.36 3.56 10.07
C ALA A 127 -2.65 2.85 9.62
N VAL A 128 -3.65 2.85 10.49
CA VAL A 128 -5.05 2.66 10.09
C VAL A 128 -5.58 4.04 9.70
N TYR A 129 -5.91 4.19 8.44
CA TYR A 129 -6.36 5.47 7.88
C TYR A 129 -7.88 5.60 7.98
N GLN A 130 -8.33 6.82 8.21
CA GLN A 130 -9.70 7.24 8.02
C GLN A 130 -9.79 8.09 6.76
N MET A 131 -10.96 8.20 6.16
CA MET A 131 -11.15 9.02 4.97
C MET A 131 -12.21 10.10 5.23
N GLU A 132 -11.85 11.35 4.94
CA GLU A 132 -12.77 12.48 4.85
C GLU A 132 -12.74 12.98 3.42
N LEU A 133 -13.87 12.92 2.73
CA LEU A 133 -13.99 13.24 1.32
C LEU A 133 -15.21 14.14 1.09
N GLY A 134 -15.09 15.12 0.22
CA GLY A 134 -16.21 15.99 -0.11
C GLY A 134 -15.83 17.17 -0.99
N VAL A 135 -16.79 18.06 -1.17
CA VAL A 135 -16.59 19.33 -1.88
C VAL A 135 -17.06 20.51 -1.04
N LEU A 136 -16.27 21.57 -1.05
CA LEU A 136 -16.68 22.88 -0.54
C LEU A 136 -17.20 23.71 -1.71
N THR A 137 -18.43 24.16 -1.62
CA THR A 137 -19.03 25.07 -2.61
C THR A 137 -18.47 26.48 -2.50
N ALA A 138 -18.71 27.33 -3.51
CA ALA A 138 -18.34 28.74 -3.47
C ALA A 138 -19.04 29.49 -2.32
N GLY A 139 -20.24 29.05 -1.93
CA GLY A 139 -21.00 29.58 -0.80
C GLY A 139 -20.53 29.10 0.58
N GLY A 140 -19.48 28.24 0.63
CA GLY A 140 -18.93 27.73 1.90
C GLY A 140 -19.66 26.49 2.45
N GLU A 141 -20.60 25.91 1.72
CA GLU A 141 -21.26 24.67 2.13
C GLU A 141 -20.35 23.48 1.94
N ASP A 142 -20.25 22.60 2.95
CA ASP A 142 -19.45 21.37 2.92
C ASP A 142 -20.34 20.16 2.57
N LEU A 143 -20.27 19.69 1.34
CA LEU A 143 -20.96 18.50 0.86
C LEU A 143 -20.09 17.27 1.05
N ARG A 144 -20.21 16.63 2.21
CA ARG A 144 -19.46 15.43 2.54
C ARG A 144 -19.92 14.24 1.72
N ALA A 145 -18.95 13.51 1.16
CA ALA A 145 -19.19 12.27 0.45
C ALA A 145 -19.07 11.06 1.42
N GLN A 146 -19.97 10.09 1.26
CA GLN A 146 -20.01 8.86 2.04
C GLN A 146 -19.35 7.68 1.33
N GLY A 147 -18.93 7.86 0.07
CA GLY A 147 -18.32 6.80 -0.71
C GLY A 147 -17.39 7.31 -1.81
N PHE A 148 -16.62 6.36 -2.33
CA PHE A 148 -15.67 6.59 -3.40
C PHE A 148 -15.66 5.39 -4.36
N ASN A 149 -15.77 5.64 -5.67
CA ASN A 149 -15.75 4.64 -6.73
C ASN A 149 -16.68 3.44 -6.48
N ARG A 150 -17.90 3.68 -5.98
CA ARG A 150 -18.95 2.69 -5.76
C ARG A 150 -20.35 3.30 -5.99
N GLU A 151 -21.33 2.47 -6.21
CA GLU A 151 -22.71 2.94 -6.35
C GLU A 151 -23.20 3.68 -5.10
N PRO A 152 -23.88 4.84 -5.24
CA PRO A 152 -24.49 5.56 -4.13
C PRO A 152 -25.78 4.87 -3.66
N SER A 153 -26.00 4.81 -2.35
CA SER A 153 -27.34 4.58 -1.81
C SER A 153 -28.21 5.84 -1.93
N SER A 154 -29.51 5.74 -1.60
CA SER A 154 -30.45 6.84 -1.81
C SER A 154 -30.07 8.16 -1.13
N LYS A 155 -29.37 8.10 0.01
CA LYS A 155 -28.99 9.26 0.84
C LYS A 155 -27.52 9.64 0.75
N GLU A 156 -26.78 9.06 -0.17
CA GLU A 156 -25.33 9.27 -0.24
C GLU A 156 -24.92 10.17 -1.39
N LEU A 157 -23.81 10.87 -1.17
CA LEU A 157 -22.97 11.47 -2.20
C LEU A 157 -21.71 10.59 -2.33
N VAL A 158 -21.39 10.20 -3.57
CA VAL A 158 -20.23 9.37 -3.88
C VAL A 158 -19.37 10.10 -4.90
N VAL A 159 -18.05 10.12 -4.67
CA VAL A 159 -17.09 10.68 -5.60
C VAL A 159 -16.51 9.56 -6.46
N TYR A 160 -16.39 9.79 -7.74
CA TYR A 160 -15.71 8.92 -8.70
C TYR A 160 -14.56 9.67 -9.35
N ASN A 161 -13.47 8.96 -9.62
CA ASN A 161 -12.39 9.41 -10.48
C ASN A 161 -12.22 8.43 -11.66
N HIS A 162 -11.23 8.67 -12.52
CA HIS A 162 -10.98 7.87 -13.72
C HIS A 162 -10.69 6.38 -13.43
N TYR A 163 -10.23 6.03 -12.25
CA TYR A 163 -10.03 4.61 -11.87
C TYR A 163 -11.33 3.84 -11.72
N ALA A 164 -12.48 4.51 -11.52
CA ALA A 164 -13.75 3.84 -11.38
C ALA A 164 -14.15 3.03 -12.63
N GLN A 165 -13.75 3.47 -13.81
CA GLN A 165 -14.02 2.78 -15.09
C GLN A 165 -13.40 1.39 -15.17
N VAL A 166 -12.40 1.08 -14.34
CA VAL A 166 -11.81 -0.26 -14.22
C VAL A 166 -12.83 -1.27 -13.69
N TRP A 167 -13.81 -0.81 -12.89
CA TRP A 167 -14.80 -1.68 -12.22
C TRP A 167 -16.24 -1.44 -12.67
N HIS A 168 -16.54 -0.27 -13.27
CA HIS A 168 -17.88 0.15 -13.61
C HIS A 168 -17.92 0.78 -14.99
N ASP A 169 -18.87 0.35 -15.83
CA ASP A 169 -19.12 0.97 -17.13
C ASP A 169 -19.99 2.24 -17.01
N SER A 170 -20.82 2.30 -15.96
CA SER A 170 -21.71 3.40 -15.67
C SER A 170 -22.09 3.44 -14.20
N VAL A 171 -22.60 4.57 -13.75
CA VAL A 171 -23.16 4.75 -12.40
C VAL A 171 -24.60 5.18 -12.47
N HIS A 172 -25.45 4.61 -11.62
CA HIS A 172 -26.84 4.97 -11.47
C HIS A 172 -27.01 5.97 -10.33
N ALA A 173 -27.10 7.26 -10.66
CA ALA A 173 -27.30 8.32 -9.70
C ALA A 173 -28.54 9.13 -10.04
N ALA A 174 -29.28 9.59 -9.05
CA ALA A 174 -30.41 10.50 -9.27
C ALA A 174 -29.94 11.83 -9.87
N ARG A 175 -28.75 12.27 -9.47
CA ARG A 175 -28.08 13.45 -9.99
C ARG A 175 -26.58 13.26 -10.00
N GLY A 176 -25.94 13.61 -11.10
CA GLY A 176 -24.48 13.58 -11.25
C GLY A 176 -23.94 14.95 -11.63
N PHE A 177 -22.74 15.29 -11.10
CA PHE A 177 -22.03 16.53 -11.36
C PHE A 177 -20.64 16.17 -11.87
N LEU A 178 -20.36 16.49 -13.16
CA LEU A 178 -19.04 16.31 -13.73
C LEU A 178 -18.17 17.51 -13.37
N LEU A 179 -17.05 17.23 -12.71
CA LEU A 179 -16.06 18.23 -12.31
C LEU A 179 -14.79 18.08 -13.15
N GLN A 180 -14.24 19.23 -13.54
CA GLN A 180 -12.94 19.33 -14.19
C GLN A 180 -11.96 20.07 -13.28
N GLY A 181 -10.80 19.47 -12.99
CA GLY A 181 -9.72 20.13 -12.28
C GLY A 181 -9.17 21.32 -13.07
N LEU A 182 -8.98 22.44 -12.38
CA LEU A 182 -8.38 23.63 -12.92
C LEU A 182 -6.91 23.73 -12.57
N HIS A 183 -6.55 23.26 -11.36
CA HIS A 183 -5.19 23.25 -10.85
C HIS A 183 -5.03 22.09 -9.86
N GLY A 184 -3.84 21.45 -9.89
CA GLY A 184 -3.45 20.37 -8.98
C GLY A 184 -3.82 18.98 -9.53
N GLU A 185 -2.95 18.03 -9.30
CA GLU A 185 -3.14 16.63 -9.73
C GLU A 185 -3.47 15.71 -8.56
N SER A 186 -2.96 16.01 -7.37
CA SER A 186 -3.15 15.19 -6.17
C SER A 186 -4.31 15.70 -5.33
N THR A 187 -5.19 14.77 -4.93
CA THR A 187 -6.32 15.07 -4.03
C THR A 187 -6.02 14.75 -2.56
N ILE A 188 -4.95 13.97 -2.28
CA ILE A 188 -4.71 13.41 -0.95
C ILE A 188 -4.07 14.46 -0.03
N ASN A 189 -4.78 14.78 1.07
CA ASN A 189 -4.41 15.80 2.04
C ASN A 189 -4.16 17.18 1.39
N ASP A 190 -4.86 17.41 0.28
CA ASP A 190 -4.87 18.65 -0.48
C ASP A 190 -6.29 19.01 -0.91
N THR A 191 -6.43 20.14 -1.58
CA THR A 191 -7.69 20.62 -2.13
C THR A 191 -7.50 20.93 -3.61
N VAL A 192 -8.28 20.28 -4.47
CA VAL A 192 -8.27 20.54 -5.90
C VAL A 192 -9.39 21.52 -6.24
N ILE A 193 -9.02 22.62 -6.89
CA ILE A 193 -10.00 23.55 -7.43
C ILE A 193 -10.56 22.97 -8.73
N THR A 194 -11.87 22.76 -8.76
CA THR A 194 -12.58 22.17 -9.89
C THR A 194 -13.70 23.08 -10.38
N ARG A 195 -14.05 22.94 -11.66
CA ARG A 195 -15.22 23.58 -12.26
C ARG A 195 -16.27 22.54 -12.60
N VAL A 196 -17.52 22.82 -12.27
CA VAL A 196 -18.66 22.00 -12.66
C VAL A 196 -18.89 22.17 -14.16
N GLN A 197 -18.61 21.14 -14.95
CA GLN A 197 -18.83 21.16 -16.40
C GLN A 197 -20.26 20.84 -16.77
N GLN A 198 -20.84 19.86 -16.10
CA GLN A 198 -22.15 19.35 -16.47
C GLN A 198 -22.88 18.81 -15.26
N VAL A 199 -24.23 18.97 -15.29
CA VAL A 199 -25.16 18.34 -14.35
C VAL A 199 -26.16 17.51 -15.15
N ARG A 200 -26.32 16.24 -14.77
CA ARG A 200 -27.32 15.34 -15.40
C ARG A 200 -28.10 14.58 -14.34
N ARG A 201 -29.25 14.08 -14.76
CA ARG A 201 -30.06 13.12 -14.01
C ARG A 201 -29.94 11.74 -14.64
N ARG A 202 -30.11 10.67 -13.87
CA ARG A 202 -30.03 9.24 -14.27
C ARG A 202 -28.60 8.72 -14.47
N ALA A 203 -28.48 7.63 -15.25
CA ALA A 203 -27.19 6.94 -15.44
C ALA A 203 -26.13 7.80 -16.16
N TRP A 204 -24.91 7.68 -15.69
CA TRP A 204 -23.72 8.29 -16.28
C TRP A 204 -22.79 7.21 -16.79
N PRO A 205 -22.36 7.27 -18.05
CA PRO A 205 -21.23 6.46 -18.50
C PRO A 205 -19.97 6.94 -17.77
N LEU A 206 -19.18 5.99 -17.28
CA LEU A 206 -17.93 6.28 -16.57
C LEU A 206 -16.75 6.30 -17.57
N PHE A 207 -16.64 7.38 -18.34
CA PHE A 207 -15.48 7.72 -19.15
C PHE A 207 -14.87 9.01 -18.59
N LEU A 208 -14.16 8.88 -17.45
CA LEU A 208 -13.51 10.00 -16.80
C LEU A 208 -12.03 10.03 -17.21
N GLU A 209 -11.58 11.18 -17.67
CA GLU A 209 -10.18 11.43 -17.94
C GLU A 209 -9.42 11.74 -16.61
N PRO A 210 -8.11 11.52 -16.55
CA PRO A 210 -7.30 12.04 -15.45
C PRO A 210 -7.59 13.53 -15.20
N GLY A 211 -7.81 13.90 -13.93
CA GLY A 211 -8.22 15.28 -13.58
C GLY A 211 -9.72 15.56 -13.70
N GLN A 212 -10.52 14.56 -14.02
CA GLN A 212 -11.98 14.63 -13.94
C GLN A 212 -12.53 13.82 -12.77
N TRP A 213 -13.61 14.31 -12.19
CA TRP A 213 -14.36 13.63 -11.11
C TRP A 213 -15.86 13.72 -11.39
N LEU A 214 -16.59 12.69 -10.95
CA LEU A 214 -18.04 12.69 -10.94
C LEU A 214 -18.52 12.63 -9.49
N LEU A 215 -19.35 13.61 -9.10
CA LEU A 215 -20.13 13.51 -7.87
C LEU A 215 -21.48 12.87 -8.23
N ALA A 216 -21.78 11.75 -7.61
CA ALA A 216 -23.02 11.01 -7.83
C ALA A 216 -23.89 11.05 -6.58
N ALA A 217 -25.03 11.71 -6.67
CA ALA A 217 -25.98 11.85 -5.57
C ALA A 217 -27.11 10.84 -5.70
N GLY A 218 -27.45 10.17 -4.61
CA GLY A 218 -28.62 9.30 -4.48
C GLY A 218 -29.93 10.08 -4.54
N ALA A 219 -31.07 9.36 -4.67
CA ALA A 219 -32.39 9.98 -4.93
C ALA A 219 -32.91 10.89 -3.80
N GLU A 220 -32.46 10.61 -2.57
CA GLU A 220 -32.85 11.35 -1.36
C GLU A 220 -31.73 12.26 -0.83
N TYR A 221 -30.60 12.34 -1.55
CA TYR A 221 -29.52 13.24 -1.17
C TYR A 221 -29.86 14.67 -1.59
N ASP A 222 -29.97 15.58 -0.64
CA ASP A 222 -30.30 16.98 -0.89
C ASP A 222 -29.05 17.80 -1.26
N ALA A 223 -28.60 17.64 -2.50
CA ALA A 223 -27.58 18.52 -3.11
C ALA A 223 -28.24 19.52 -4.09
N SER A 224 -29.52 19.71 -4.00
CA SER A 224 -30.32 20.23 -5.11
C SER A 224 -30.10 21.71 -5.43
N SER A 225 -29.59 22.51 -4.51
CA SER A 225 -29.56 23.96 -4.63
C SER A 225 -28.18 24.60 -4.71
N SER A 226 -27.12 23.87 -4.40
CA SER A 226 -25.83 24.52 -4.12
C SER A 226 -24.77 24.37 -5.23
N ILE A 227 -25.00 23.55 -6.27
CA ILE A 227 -24.04 23.35 -7.37
C ILE A 227 -24.73 23.43 -8.73
N ALA A 228 -24.24 24.34 -9.61
CA ALA A 228 -24.69 24.52 -10.97
C ALA A 228 -23.55 24.44 -11.99
N PRO A 229 -23.81 24.17 -13.27
CA PRO A 229 -22.77 24.25 -14.31
C PRO A 229 -22.12 25.63 -14.33
N GLY A 230 -20.77 25.63 -14.40
CA GLY A 230 -19.96 26.84 -14.36
C GLY A 230 -19.42 27.18 -12.96
N ASP A 231 -20.02 26.66 -11.89
CA ASP A 231 -19.55 26.90 -10.53
C ASP A 231 -18.16 26.34 -10.30
N THR A 232 -17.40 27.01 -9.43
CA THR A 232 -16.13 26.53 -8.92
C THR A 232 -16.35 25.92 -7.54
N VAL A 233 -15.91 24.66 -7.38
CA VAL A 233 -15.95 23.96 -6.09
C VAL A 233 -14.56 23.42 -5.75
N ARG A 234 -14.33 23.16 -4.46
CA ARG A 234 -13.07 22.64 -3.96
C ARG A 234 -13.25 21.20 -3.52
N LEU A 235 -12.72 20.26 -4.29
CA LEU A 235 -12.71 18.84 -3.95
C LEU A 235 -11.57 18.59 -2.96
N TYR A 236 -11.84 17.90 -1.86
CA TYR A 236 -10.85 17.50 -0.88
C TYR A 236 -10.95 16.01 -0.55
N CYS A 237 -9.79 15.41 -0.25
CA CYS A 237 -9.67 14.06 0.31
C CYS A 237 -8.61 14.10 1.40
N ARG A 238 -9.00 13.85 2.65
CA ARG A 238 -8.10 13.79 3.80
C ARG A 238 -8.01 12.36 4.30
N LEU A 239 -6.82 11.97 4.69
CA LEU A 239 -6.51 10.62 5.19
C LEU A 239 -5.84 10.71 6.58
N PRO A 240 -6.56 11.14 7.64
CA PRO A 240 -6.00 11.06 8.99
C PRO A 240 -5.55 9.61 9.32
N PRO A 241 -4.44 9.41 10.07
CA PRO A 241 -3.66 10.44 10.75
C PRO A 241 -2.57 11.09 9.88
N ALA A 242 -2.48 10.82 8.58
CA ALA A 242 -1.53 11.50 7.70
C ALA A 242 -1.91 12.98 7.52
N HIS A 243 -0.92 13.86 7.56
CA HIS A 243 -1.07 15.30 7.30
C HIS A 243 -0.33 15.74 6.03
N ASP A 244 0.75 15.04 5.68
CA ASP A 244 1.50 15.28 4.44
C ASP A 244 0.71 14.81 3.21
N LYS A 245 1.01 15.38 2.04
CA LYS A 245 0.47 14.92 0.75
C LYS A 245 1.03 13.54 0.44
N MET A 246 0.20 12.50 0.58
CA MET A 246 0.59 11.14 0.27
C MET A 246 0.55 10.90 -1.24
N VAL A 247 1.62 10.31 -1.76
CA VAL A 247 1.74 10.05 -3.21
C VAL A 247 1.58 8.59 -3.57
N GLU A 248 2.00 7.68 -2.69
CA GLU A 248 1.83 6.24 -2.88
C GLU A 248 1.31 5.61 -1.59
N ALA A 249 0.45 4.62 -1.71
CA ALA A 249 0.02 3.79 -0.58
C ALA A 249 -0.38 2.39 -1.01
N VAL A 250 -0.13 1.43 -0.15
CA VAL A 250 -0.55 0.04 -0.30
C VAL A 250 -1.17 -0.45 1.00
N GLY A 251 -2.32 -1.10 0.90
CA GLY A 251 -2.96 -1.79 2.02
C GLY A 251 -2.13 -2.98 2.48
N GLY A 252 -2.50 -3.53 3.62
CA GLY A 252 -1.87 -4.72 4.18
C GLY A 252 -2.54 -5.11 5.50
N GLY A 253 -1.76 -5.69 6.39
CA GLY A 253 -2.20 -6.09 7.72
C GLY A 253 -1.78 -7.52 8.06
N PRO A 254 -1.68 -7.80 9.34
CA PRO A 254 -1.72 -6.86 10.44
C PRO A 254 -0.43 -6.05 10.55
N ARG A 255 -0.49 -4.96 11.29
CA ARG A 255 0.71 -4.31 11.80
C ARG A 255 1.44 -5.28 12.73
N ILE A 256 2.75 -5.38 12.59
CA ILE A 256 3.58 -6.34 13.35
C ILE A 256 4.63 -5.66 14.22
N LEU A 257 5.05 -4.43 13.87
CA LEU A 257 5.89 -3.57 14.72
C LEU A 257 5.23 -2.22 14.90
N ARG A 258 5.25 -1.72 16.15
CA ARG A 258 4.78 -0.39 16.52
C ARG A 258 5.79 0.25 17.46
N ASP A 259 6.35 1.38 17.05
CA ASP A 259 7.24 2.20 17.88
C ASP A 259 8.41 1.38 18.48
N GLY A 260 9.01 0.52 17.66
CA GLY A 260 10.12 -0.36 18.04
C GLY A 260 9.72 -1.55 18.92
N ALA A 261 8.42 -1.75 19.17
CA ALA A 261 7.92 -2.92 19.90
C ALA A 261 7.22 -3.91 18.95
N ILE A 262 7.35 -5.22 19.24
CA ILE A 262 6.57 -6.25 18.56
C ILE A 262 5.11 -6.08 18.95
N SER A 263 4.23 -5.90 17.99
CA SER A 263 2.80 -5.66 18.16
C SER A 263 2.03 -6.34 17.03
N ILE A 264 1.71 -7.62 17.22
CA ILE A 264 0.96 -8.40 16.23
C ILE A 264 -0.53 -8.09 16.39
N GLU A 265 -1.05 -7.13 15.58
CA GLU A 265 -2.38 -6.52 15.79
C GLU A 265 -3.53 -7.29 15.09
N VAL A 266 -3.48 -8.61 15.04
CA VAL A 266 -4.48 -9.44 14.34
C VAL A 266 -5.92 -9.21 14.82
N GLU A 267 -6.16 -9.13 16.13
CA GLU A 267 -7.51 -8.92 16.66
C GLU A 267 -8.01 -7.51 16.39
N LYS A 268 -7.16 -6.50 16.53
CA LYS A 268 -7.50 -5.10 16.24
C LYS A 268 -7.90 -4.95 14.78
N GLU A 269 -7.22 -5.67 13.90
CA GLU A 269 -7.44 -5.63 12.45
C GLU A 269 -8.39 -6.73 11.95
N ARG A 270 -8.97 -7.54 12.86
CA ARG A 270 -9.94 -8.61 12.59
C ARG A 270 -9.41 -9.71 11.65
N LEU A 271 -8.16 -10.06 11.84
CA LEU A 271 -7.53 -11.20 11.19
C LEU A 271 -7.50 -12.40 12.16
N SER A 272 -7.28 -13.63 11.63
CA SER A 272 -7.26 -14.83 12.49
C SER A 272 -5.91 -15.01 13.19
N ARG A 273 -5.93 -15.58 14.40
CA ARG A 273 -4.72 -15.99 15.11
C ARG A 273 -3.92 -17.03 14.33
N THR A 274 -4.59 -18.01 13.76
CA THR A 274 -3.97 -19.06 12.92
C THR A 274 -3.10 -18.44 11.82
N PHE A 275 -3.59 -17.37 11.19
CA PHE A 275 -2.82 -16.65 10.18
C PHE A 275 -1.49 -16.08 10.73
N ALA A 276 -1.47 -15.63 11.99
CA ALA A 276 -0.28 -15.07 12.62
C ALA A 276 0.70 -16.14 13.11
N ASP A 277 0.17 -17.23 13.65
CA ASP A 277 0.96 -18.24 14.36
C ASP A 277 1.60 -19.27 13.42
N GLU A 278 0.97 -19.54 12.27
CA GLU A 278 1.49 -20.49 11.29
C GLU A 278 2.65 -19.90 10.47
N ARG A 279 3.61 -20.76 10.13
CA ARG A 279 4.72 -20.41 9.24
C ARG A 279 4.28 -20.43 7.79
N HIS A 280 4.46 -19.29 7.11
CA HIS A 280 4.14 -19.10 5.69
C HIS A 280 5.24 -18.31 5.00
N PRO A 281 5.33 -18.33 3.65
CA PRO A 281 6.00 -17.26 2.93
C PRO A 281 5.41 -15.93 3.35
N ARG A 282 6.24 -14.91 3.56
CA ARG A 282 5.79 -13.60 4.06
C ARG A 282 6.30 -12.48 3.19
N THR A 283 5.47 -11.48 3.01
CA THR A 283 5.86 -10.19 2.47
C THR A 283 5.60 -9.12 3.52
N ALA A 284 6.54 -8.22 3.73
CA ALA A 284 6.41 -7.16 4.70
C ALA A 284 7.09 -5.87 4.24
N ILE A 285 6.68 -4.77 4.85
CA ILE A 285 7.31 -3.48 4.72
C ILE A 285 7.57 -2.90 6.12
N GLY A 286 8.73 -2.28 6.30
CA GLY A 286 9.06 -1.59 7.54
C GLY A 286 9.97 -0.41 7.31
N TYR A 287 10.12 0.45 8.32
CA TYR A 287 11.04 1.56 8.25
C TYR A 287 11.68 1.86 9.61
N SER A 288 12.88 2.46 9.57
CA SER A 288 13.69 2.82 10.73
C SER A 288 13.04 3.89 11.61
N GLN A 289 13.55 4.09 12.81
CA GLN A 289 13.00 5.03 13.80
C GLN A 289 12.95 6.46 13.30
N ASN A 290 13.96 6.89 12.57
CA ASN A 290 14.02 8.23 11.96
C ASN A 290 13.23 8.35 10.65
N GLY A 291 12.66 7.22 10.15
CA GLY A 291 11.93 7.18 8.88
C GLY A 291 12.79 7.36 7.64
N GLN A 292 14.11 7.22 7.75
CA GLN A 292 15.04 7.42 6.63
C GLN A 292 15.37 6.14 5.87
N VAL A 293 15.27 4.97 6.52
CA VAL A 293 15.54 3.68 5.87
C VAL A 293 14.25 2.89 5.77
N LEU A 294 13.92 2.48 4.55
CA LEU A 294 12.77 1.65 4.23
C LEU A 294 13.25 0.24 3.89
N PHE A 295 12.53 -0.78 4.36
CA PHE A 295 12.78 -2.19 4.10
C PHE A 295 11.57 -2.82 3.43
N LEU A 296 11.77 -3.41 2.25
CA LEU A 296 10.81 -4.30 1.59
C LEU A 296 11.33 -5.72 1.77
N ILE A 297 10.53 -6.61 2.33
CA ILE A 297 11.00 -7.92 2.79
C ILE A 297 10.11 -9.02 2.19
N ALA A 298 10.75 -10.05 1.62
CA ALA A 298 10.11 -11.29 1.22
C ALA A 298 10.82 -12.46 1.89
N VAL A 299 10.05 -13.36 2.53
CA VAL A 299 10.55 -14.58 3.15
C VAL A 299 9.98 -15.77 2.40
N ASP A 300 10.83 -16.63 1.86
CA ASP A 300 10.42 -17.88 1.25
C ASP A 300 9.82 -18.83 2.28
N GLY A 301 8.96 -19.73 1.84
CA GLY A 301 8.35 -20.68 2.77
C GLY A 301 7.57 -21.80 2.07
N ARG A 302 7.01 -22.71 2.88
CA ARG A 302 6.27 -23.90 2.41
C ARG A 302 7.11 -24.84 1.53
N GLN A 303 8.42 -24.76 1.62
CA GLN A 303 9.37 -25.54 0.83
C GLN A 303 10.35 -26.25 1.76
N PRO A 304 9.99 -27.46 2.27
CA PRO A 304 10.86 -28.24 3.15
C PRO A 304 12.25 -28.45 2.53
N GLY A 305 13.31 -28.22 3.31
CA GLY A 305 14.70 -28.31 2.85
C GLY A 305 15.24 -27.04 2.17
N HIS A 306 14.38 -26.09 1.81
CA HIS A 306 14.75 -24.77 1.30
C HIS A 306 14.42 -23.68 2.32
N SER A 307 13.15 -23.39 2.51
CA SER A 307 12.68 -22.41 3.49
C SER A 307 11.31 -22.81 4.02
N VAL A 308 11.15 -22.81 5.33
CA VAL A 308 9.90 -23.20 5.99
C VAL A 308 8.91 -22.05 6.10
N GLY A 309 9.39 -20.81 5.94
CA GLY A 309 8.61 -19.59 6.17
C GLY A 309 8.64 -19.14 7.63
N MET A 310 7.95 -18.06 7.91
CA MET A 310 7.89 -17.44 9.24
C MET A 310 6.46 -17.27 9.73
N SER A 311 6.25 -17.41 11.03
CA SER A 311 5.12 -16.81 11.72
C SER A 311 5.26 -15.28 11.73
N LEU A 312 4.19 -14.54 12.05
CA LEU A 312 4.31 -13.08 12.15
C LEU A 312 5.18 -12.65 13.33
N GLN A 313 5.25 -13.47 14.39
CA GLN A 313 6.15 -13.23 15.52
C GLN A 313 7.62 -13.34 15.09
N GLU A 314 7.99 -14.42 14.40
CA GLU A 314 9.35 -14.63 13.90
C GLU A 314 9.78 -13.54 12.90
N LEU A 315 8.87 -13.12 12.02
CA LEU A 315 9.12 -12.02 11.09
C LEU A 315 9.35 -10.69 11.83
N ALA A 316 8.51 -10.38 12.83
CA ALA A 316 8.65 -9.17 13.63
C ALA A 316 9.95 -9.17 14.45
N GLU A 317 10.34 -10.32 15.01
CA GLU A 317 11.62 -10.51 15.72
C GLU A 317 12.81 -10.28 14.80
N PHE A 318 12.79 -10.85 13.59
CA PHE A 318 13.82 -10.61 12.58
C PHE A 318 13.92 -9.11 12.23
N MET A 319 12.79 -8.47 11.91
CA MET A 319 12.76 -7.05 11.53
C MET A 319 13.24 -6.12 12.64
N ARG A 320 12.92 -6.44 13.90
CA ARG A 320 13.23 -5.58 15.05
C ARG A 320 14.63 -5.79 15.61
N MET A 321 15.17 -7.02 15.58
CA MET A 321 16.36 -7.37 16.35
C MET A 321 17.56 -7.79 15.50
N ARG A 322 17.33 -8.25 14.27
CA ARG A 322 18.38 -8.89 13.46
C ARG A 322 18.61 -8.22 12.11
N LEU A 323 17.69 -7.38 11.66
CA LEU A 323 17.80 -6.74 10.35
C LEU A 323 19.05 -5.87 10.25
N ALA A 324 19.44 -5.17 11.32
CA ALA A 324 20.64 -4.35 11.39
C ALA A 324 21.95 -5.15 11.19
N ASP A 325 21.98 -6.45 11.47
CA ASP A 325 23.16 -7.29 11.25
C ASP A 325 23.49 -7.39 9.75
N PHE A 326 22.48 -7.31 8.90
CA PHE A 326 22.56 -7.44 7.44
C PHE A 326 22.42 -6.10 6.73
N SER A 327 21.66 -5.16 7.28
CA SER A 327 21.40 -3.84 6.72
C SER A 327 22.70 -3.06 6.48
N PHE A 328 22.77 -2.38 5.34
CA PHE A 328 23.88 -1.48 5.01
C PHE A 328 23.89 -0.26 5.94
N ALA A 329 22.71 0.30 6.23
CA ALA A 329 22.54 1.43 7.15
C ALA A 329 22.70 1.04 8.64
N LYS A 330 22.83 -0.28 8.96
CA LYS A 330 22.87 -0.79 10.33
C LYS A 330 21.65 -0.45 11.17
N GLU A 331 20.48 -0.38 10.50
CA GLU A 331 19.21 -0.03 11.10
C GLU A 331 18.28 -1.26 11.18
N ASN A 332 17.48 -1.31 12.23
CA ASN A 332 16.34 -2.21 12.35
C ASN A 332 15.04 -1.50 11.98
N ALA A 333 13.99 -2.26 11.68
CA ALA A 333 12.67 -1.69 11.50
C ALA A 333 12.10 -1.26 12.86
N TYR A 334 11.58 -0.04 12.91
CA TYR A 334 10.88 0.55 14.05
C TYR A 334 9.37 0.44 13.91
N GLN A 335 8.89 0.52 12.66
CA GLN A 335 7.51 0.25 12.27
C GLN A 335 7.50 -0.91 11.28
N GLY A 336 6.48 -1.76 11.33
CA GLY A 336 6.39 -2.90 10.44
C GLY A 336 4.95 -3.31 10.14
N LEU A 337 4.69 -3.61 8.88
CA LEU A 337 3.40 -4.05 8.34
C LEU A 337 3.60 -5.32 7.53
N ASN A 338 2.79 -6.35 7.81
CA ASN A 338 2.69 -7.51 6.94
C ASN A 338 1.81 -7.17 5.72
N LEU A 339 2.21 -7.67 4.57
CA LEU A 339 1.46 -7.59 3.30
C LEU A 339 0.91 -8.97 2.94
N ASP A 340 0.33 -9.12 1.72
CA ASP A 340 -0.14 -10.43 1.27
C ASP A 340 1.03 -11.40 1.15
N GLY A 341 0.85 -12.58 1.71
CA GLY A 341 1.87 -13.61 1.85
C GLY A 341 1.52 -14.91 1.11
N GLY A 342 2.12 -16.00 1.56
CA GLY A 342 1.87 -17.32 0.97
C GLY A 342 2.30 -17.38 -0.48
N GLY A 343 1.44 -17.88 -1.36
CA GLY A 343 1.72 -18.00 -2.79
C GLY A 343 1.89 -16.66 -3.51
N SER A 344 1.45 -15.55 -2.91
CA SER A 344 1.61 -14.20 -3.46
C SER A 344 3.00 -13.62 -3.22
N THR A 345 3.76 -14.14 -2.22
CA THR A 345 5.09 -13.64 -1.85
C THR A 345 6.04 -13.70 -3.04
N THR A 346 6.33 -12.54 -3.61
CA THR A 346 7.21 -12.41 -4.77
C THR A 346 8.03 -11.13 -4.65
N MET A 347 9.35 -11.23 -4.82
CA MET A 347 10.26 -10.11 -4.94
C MET A 347 10.97 -10.16 -6.28
N VAL A 348 11.04 -9.01 -6.94
CA VAL A 348 11.69 -8.83 -8.24
C VAL A 348 12.84 -7.86 -8.07
N VAL A 349 13.98 -8.15 -8.68
CA VAL A 349 15.12 -7.24 -8.81
C VAL A 349 15.49 -7.16 -10.29
N GLY A 350 15.45 -5.96 -10.84
CA GLY A 350 15.46 -5.82 -12.31
C GLY A 350 14.30 -6.60 -12.93
N ASP A 351 14.61 -7.47 -13.88
CA ASP A 351 13.60 -8.32 -14.54
C ASP A 351 13.54 -9.75 -13.96
N GLN A 352 14.14 -9.99 -12.79
CA GLN A 352 14.29 -11.33 -12.21
C GLN A 352 13.50 -11.49 -10.92
N VAL A 353 12.70 -12.56 -10.81
CA VAL A 353 12.17 -13.02 -9.52
C VAL A 353 13.32 -13.62 -8.73
N VAL A 354 13.64 -12.99 -7.57
CA VAL A 354 14.83 -13.35 -6.79
C VAL A 354 14.54 -14.28 -5.63
N ASN A 355 13.29 -14.37 -5.20
CA ASN A 355 12.82 -15.33 -4.20
C ASN A 355 12.25 -16.59 -4.85
N SER A 356 11.78 -17.56 -4.06
CA SER A 356 11.19 -18.82 -4.53
C SER A 356 9.69 -18.85 -4.22
N PRO A 357 8.80 -18.42 -5.17
CA PRO A 357 7.36 -18.49 -4.98
C PRO A 357 6.88 -19.91 -4.66
N SER A 358 6.01 -20.04 -3.66
CA SER A 358 5.62 -21.35 -3.11
C SER A 358 4.53 -22.10 -3.89
N ASP A 359 3.83 -21.43 -4.81
CA ASP A 359 2.82 -22.08 -5.61
C ASP A 359 3.44 -22.96 -6.71
N PRO A 360 2.87 -24.12 -7.02
CA PRO A 360 3.42 -25.03 -8.04
C PRO A 360 3.52 -24.40 -9.44
N THR A 361 2.73 -23.36 -9.70
CA THR A 361 2.73 -22.61 -10.96
C THR A 361 3.70 -21.44 -10.98
N GLY A 362 4.50 -21.25 -9.92
CA GLY A 362 5.38 -20.11 -9.74
C GLY A 362 4.64 -18.90 -9.18
N GLU A 363 4.94 -17.69 -9.67
CA GLU A 363 4.29 -16.46 -9.22
C GLU A 363 2.76 -16.52 -9.31
N ARG A 364 2.10 -16.21 -8.20
CA ARG A 364 0.66 -15.96 -8.18
C ARG A 364 0.36 -14.56 -8.70
N PRO A 365 -0.63 -14.39 -9.60
CA PRO A 365 -1.10 -13.06 -9.95
C PRO A 365 -1.69 -12.32 -8.73
N VAL A 366 -1.32 -11.05 -8.55
CA VAL A 366 -1.69 -10.18 -7.45
C VAL A 366 -2.42 -8.94 -7.93
N ALA A 367 -3.16 -8.28 -7.04
CA ALA A 367 -3.94 -7.09 -7.39
C ALA A 367 -3.07 -5.85 -7.52
N ASN A 368 -1.99 -5.75 -6.76
CA ASN A 368 -1.04 -4.66 -6.83
C ASN A 368 0.37 -5.08 -6.37
N ALA A 369 1.33 -4.21 -6.65
CA ALA A 369 2.73 -4.32 -6.23
C ALA A 369 3.25 -2.94 -5.80
N LEU A 370 4.38 -2.97 -5.10
CA LEU A 370 5.12 -1.80 -4.66
C LEU A 370 6.55 -1.89 -5.18
#